data_1064da5eaf87bc23340fa3bd50224f65
#
_entry.id   1064da5eaf87bc23340fa3bd50224f65
#
_cell.length_a   1.000
_cell.length_b   1.000
_cell.length_c   1.000
_cell.angle_alpha   90.00
_cell.angle_beta   90.00
_cell.angle_gamma   90.00
#
_symmetry.space_group_name_H-M   'P 1'
#
loop_
_entity.id
_entity.type
_entity.pdbx_description
1 polymer ?
#
loop_
_entity_poly.entity_id
_entity_poly.type
_entity_poly.pdbx_seq_one_letter_code
_entity_poly.pdbx_strand_id
1 'polypeptide(L)'
;MRTLSQPYSTGGCFFCGPKNPMGLHLTFRMTETEPNELVCRWTPPAHFRGLGRVLHGGIQSGLFDEIMGWAAMHLTGEVGVTSSLQVEFLKPLFTEQEIEIRCRIASRNGSRVNLAGEIKDQNGTFCTKATGTYVLVSRDRFDEIVGKE
;
A
#
# COMPACT_ATOMS: atom_id res chain seq x y z
N MET A 1 -8.34 -15.96 0.92
CA MET A 1 -8.03 -14.54 1.29
C MET A 1 -9.30 -13.75 1.51
N ARG A 2 -9.29 -12.87 2.48
CA ARG A 2 -10.44 -12.07 2.86
C ARG A 2 -10.28 -10.63 2.32
N THR A 3 -11.31 -10.13 1.65
CA THR A 3 -11.32 -8.74 1.18
C THR A 3 -11.48 -7.79 2.37
N LEU A 4 -10.66 -6.74 2.41
CA LEU A 4 -10.67 -5.76 3.49
C LEU A 4 -11.60 -4.60 3.14
N SER A 5 -12.28 -4.07 4.16
CA SER A 5 -13.11 -2.88 4.03
C SER A 5 -12.26 -1.62 4.15
N GLN A 6 -12.78 -0.51 3.62
CA GLN A 6 -12.16 0.81 3.77
C GLN A 6 -11.98 1.11 5.27
N PRO A 7 -10.77 1.50 5.70
CA PRO A 7 -10.54 1.83 7.10
C PRO A 7 -11.20 3.15 7.51
N TYR A 8 -11.55 3.99 6.54
CA TYR A 8 -12.23 5.28 6.74
C TYR A 8 -13.52 5.33 5.95
N SER A 9 -14.49 6.10 6.45
CA SER A 9 -15.77 6.30 5.77
C SER A 9 -15.66 7.17 4.52
N THR A 10 -14.52 7.81 4.31
CA THR A 10 -14.29 8.75 3.23
C THR A 10 -13.77 8.03 2.00
N GLY A 11 -14.23 8.42 0.84
CA GLY A 11 -13.83 7.80 -0.42
C GLY A 11 -12.85 8.61 -1.24
N GLY A 12 -12.19 9.62 -0.64
CA GLY A 12 -11.39 10.61 -1.37
C GLY A 12 -9.94 10.26 -1.63
N CYS A 13 -9.41 9.20 -1.03
CA CYS A 13 -8.00 8.84 -1.18
C CYS A 13 -7.65 8.60 -2.65
N PHE A 14 -6.54 9.16 -3.10
CA PHE A 14 -6.08 9.01 -4.48
C PHE A 14 -5.79 7.54 -4.85
N PHE A 15 -5.24 6.77 -3.94
CA PHE A 15 -4.91 5.36 -4.21
C PHE A 15 -6.10 4.42 -4.00
N CYS A 16 -6.82 4.54 -2.90
CA CYS A 16 -7.85 3.56 -2.51
C CYS A 16 -9.28 4.10 -2.45
N GLY A 17 -9.47 5.41 -2.61
CA GLY A 17 -10.79 6.02 -2.45
C GLY A 17 -11.74 5.72 -3.61
N PRO A 18 -12.87 5.03 -3.36
CA PRO A 18 -13.79 4.70 -4.45
C PRO A 18 -14.52 5.91 -5.03
N LYS A 19 -14.54 7.03 -4.31
CA LYS A 19 -15.21 8.26 -4.75
C LYS A 19 -14.30 9.24 -5.47
N ASN A 20 -12.99 8.97 -5.51
CA ASN A 20 -12.07 9.83 -6.25
C ASN A 20 -12.05 9.40 -7.72
N PRO A 21 -12.60 10.19 -8.65
CA PRO A 21 -12.71 9.78 -10.06
C PRO A 21 -11.35 9.68 -10.75
N MET A 22 -10.32 10.32 -10.20
CA MET A 22 -8.96 10.31 -10.75
C MET A 22 -8.07 9.27 -10.07
N GLY A 23 -8.61 8.51 -9.11
CA GLY A 23 -7.83 7.60 -8.29
C GLY A 23 -7.60 6.22 -8.91
N LEU A 24 -6.79 5.42 -8.22
CA LEU A 24 -6.45 4.08 -8.67
C LEU A 24 -7.50 3.05 -8.27
N HIS A 25 -8.32 3.35 -7.29
CA HIS A 25 -9.39 2.48 -6.76
C HIS A 25 -8.87 1.11 -6.34
N LEU A 26 -7.73 1.08 -5.66
CA LEU A 26 -7.12 -0.16 -5.21
C LEU A 26 -8.00 -0.86 -4.17
N THR A 27 -8.01 -2.18 -4.24
CA THR A 27 -8.66 -3.04 -3.24
C THR A 27 -7.61 -3.97 -2.64
N PHE A 28 -7.78 -4.28 -1.36
CA PHE A 28 -6.80 -5.08 -0.63
C PHE A 28 -7.46 -6.31 -0.03
N ARG A 29 -6.69 -7.39 0.00
CA ARG A 29 -7.09 -8.66 0.59
C ARG A 29 -6.05 -9.06 1.63
N MET A 30 -6.46 -9.85 2.60
CA MET A 30 -5.57 -10.35 3.65
C MET A 30 -5.52 -11.86 3.60
N THR A 31 -4.32 -12.43 3.75
CA THR A 31 -4.15 -13.88 3.87
C THR A 31 -4.77 -14.37 5.18
N GLU A 32 -5.23 -15.63 5.19
CA GLU A 32 -5.90 -16.21 6.35
C GLU A 32 -4.94 -16.92 7.30
N THR A 33 -3.73 -17.26 6.81
CA THR A 33 -2.71 -17.94 7.62
C THR A 33 -1.74 -16.91 8.22
N GLU A 34 -1.36 -17.14 9.49
CA GLU A 34 -0.35 -16.33 10.15
C GLU A 34 1.06 -16.66 9.65
N PRO A 35 1.97 -15.67 9.52
CA PRO A 35 1.68 -14.24 9.71
C PRO A 35 0.86 -13.66 8.56
N ASN A 36 -0.11 -12.83 8.90
CA ASN A 36 -0.98 -12.24 7.89
C ASN A 36 -0.23 -11.27 6.98
N GLU A 37 -0.55 -11.34 5.70
CA GLU A 37 -0.05 -10.39 4.70
C GLU A 37 -1.23 -9.73 3.99
N LEU A 38 -1.04 -8.48 3.58
CA LEU A 38 -1.96 -7.81 2.67
C LEU A 38 -1.48 -8.01 1.24
N VAL A 39 -2.45 -8.17 0.35
CA VAL A 39 -2.21 -8.42 -1.08
C VAL A 39 -3.10 -7.50 -1.90
N CYS A 40 -2.53 -6.89 -2.92
CA CYS A 40 -3.27 -6.11 -3.90
C CYS A 40 -2.83 -6.53 -5.30
N ARG A 41 -3.78 -6.85 -6.16
CA ARG A 41 -3.54 -7.09 -7.59
C ARG A 41 -4.12 -5.92 -8.36
N TRP A 42 -3.38 -5.43 -9.32
CA TRP A 42 -3.76 -4.26 -10.09
C TRP A 42 -3.10 -4.28 -11.46
N THR A 43 -3.83 -3.86 -12.47
CA THR A 43 -3.28 -3.68 -13.80
C THR A 43 -3.18 -2.18 -14.07
N PRO A 44 -1.96 -1.61 -14.00
CA PRO A 44 -1.81 -0.17 -14.16
C PRO A 44 -2.22 0.30 -15.57
N PRO A 45 -3.12 1.27 -15.67
CA PRO A 45 -3.40 1.90 -16.96
C PRO A 45 -2.17 2.61 -17.54
N ALA A 46 -2.16 2.79 -18.86
CA ALA A 46 -1.02 3.35 -19.59
C ALA A 46 -0.59 4.74 -19.11
N HIS A 47 -1.52 5.54 -18.59
CA HIS A 47 -1.21 6.92 -18.17
C HIS A 47 -0.41 7.01 -16.86
N PHE A 48 -0.18 5.88 -16.16
CA PHE A 48 0.70 5.85 -14.99
C PHE A 48 2.15 5.53 -15.35
N ARG A 49 2.50 5.67 -16.61
CA ARG A 49 3.86 5.39 -17.08
C ARG A 49 4.86 6.47 -16.69
N GLY A 50 6.11 6.06 -16.52
CA GLY A 50 7.26 6.93 -16.47
C GLY A 50 7.96 6.93 -17.83
N LEU A 51 9.20 6.41 -17.88
CA LEU A 51 9.93 6.25 -19.14
C LEU A 51 9.33 5.11 -19.96
N GLY A 52 9.04 5.37 -21.23
CA GLY A 52 8.43 4.37 -22.12
C GLY A 52 7.15 3.81 -21.53
N ARG A 53 7.05 2.49 -21.44
CA ARG A 53 5.91 1.81 -20.84
C ARG A 53 6.15 1.38 -19.39
N VAL A 54 7.25 1.82 -18.79
CA VAL A 54 7.59 1.46 -17.41
C VAL A 54 6.62 2.13 -16.46
N LEU A 55 6.10 1.37 -15.50
CA LEU A 55 5.27 1.93 -14.43
C LEU A 55 6.11 2.92 -13.63
N HIS A 56 5.61 4.15 -13.49
CA HIS A 56 6.34 5.23 -12.85
C HIS A 56 6.79 4.84 -11.43
N GLY A 57 8.06 5.10 -11.11
CA GLY A 57 8.62 4.79 -9.79
C GLY A 57 7.91 5.49 -8.65
N GLY A 58 7.42 6.70 -8.87
CA GLY A 58 6.60 7.42 -7.89
C GLY A 58 5.28 6.72 -7.60
N ILE A 59 4.65 6.14 -8.64
CA ILE A 59 3.43 5.35 -8.45
C ILE A 59 3.76 4.07 -7.67
N GLN A 60 4.84 3.39 -7.99
CA GLN A 60 5.26 2.21 -7.24
C GLN A 60 5.51 2.53 -5.76
N SER A 61 6.16 3.65 -5.48
CA SER A 61 6.37 4.12 -4.10
C SER A 61 5.04 4.40 -3.39
N GLY A 62 4.11 5.02 -4.09
CA GLY A 62 2.77 5.27 -3.57
C GLY A 62 1.99 3.98 -3.28
N LEU A 63 2.14 2.96 -4.13
CA LEU A 63 1.52 1.65 -3.90
C LEU A 63 2.01 1.04 -2.58
N PHE A 64 3.31 1.13 -2.29
CA PHE A 64 3.85 0.65 -1.03
C PHE A 64 3.33 1.46 0.16
N ASP A 65 3.34 2.78 0.04
CA ASP A 65 2.83 3.64 1.11
C ASP A 65 1.37 3.30 1.43
N GLU A 66 0.58 3.09 0.41
CA GLU A 66 -0.84 2.76 0.58
C GLU A 66 -1.04 1.40 1.25
N ILE A 67 -0.43 0.34 0.72
CA ILE A 67 -0.62 -1.01 1.28
C ILE A 67 -0.06 -1.11 2.70
N MET A 68 1.04 -0.42 2.99
CA MET A 68 1.63 -0.40 4.33
C MET A 68 0.73 0.34 5.33
N GLY A 69 0.10 1.43 4.92
CA GLY A 69 -0.89 2.12 5.75
C GLY A 69 -2.09 1.25 6.06
N TRP A 70 -2.60 0.53 5.08
CA TRP A 70 -3.69 -0.43 5.28
C TRP A 70 -3.27 -1.57 6.21
N ALA A 71 -2.05 -2.09 6.03
CA ALA A 71 -1.53 -3.16 6.88
C ALA A 71 -1.39 -2.71 8.32
N ALA A 72 -0.85 -1.52 8.55
CA ALA A 72 -0.75 -0.96 9.90
C ALA A 72 -2.12 -0.89 10.56
N MET A 73 -3.13 -0.37 9.88
CA MET A 73 -4.48 -0.24 10.40
C MET A 73 -5.13 -1.60 10.69
N HIS A 74 -5.13 -2.50 9.70
CA HIS A 74 -5.84 -3.76 9.82
C HIS A 74 -5.16 -4.77 10.73
N LEU A 75 -3.82 -4.70 10.88
CA LEU A 75 -3.07 -5.63 11.71
C LEU A 75 -2.82 -5.14 13.12
N THR A 76 -2.93 -3.83 13.38
CA THR A 76 -2.72 -3.27 14.73
C THR A 76 -3.97 -2.62 15.33
N GLY A 77 -4.94 -2.23 14.52
CA GLY A 77 -6.13 -1.49 14.95
C GLY A 77 -5.89 0.02 15.12
N GLU A 78 -4.67 0.49 14.91
CA GLU A 78 -4.34 1.91 15.01
C GLU A 78 -3.94 2.47 13.63
N VAL A 79 -3.94 3.80 13.51
CA VAL A 79 -3.56 4.45 12.26
C VAL A 79 -2.05 4.54 12.15
N GLY A 80 -1.47 4.04 11.06
CA GLY A 80 -0.05 4.17 10.79
C GLY A 80 0.23 5.43 9.97
N VAL A 81 0.98 6.35 10.55
CA VAL A 81 1.43 7.56 9.85
C VAL A 81 2.84 7.31 9.34
N THR A 82 3.03 7.52 8.04
CA THR A 82 4.32 7.27 7.38
C THR A 82 5.41 8.15 7.97
N SER A 83 6.47 7.53 8.46
CA SER A 83 7.67 8.23 8.92
C SER A 83 8.77 8.19 7.88
N SER A 84 9.04 7.03 7.32
CA SER A 84 10.04 6.87 6.26
C SER A 84 9.66 5.70 5.35
N LEU A 85 10.11 5.78 4.11
CA LEU A 85 9.87 4.76 3.11
C LEU A 85 11.13 4.62 2.27
N GLN A 86 11.64 3.40 2.13
CA GLN A 86 12.78 3.11 1.28
C GLN A 86 12.35 2.09 0.21
N VAL A 87 12.57 2.42 -1.05
CA VAL A 87 12.15 1.61 -2.19
C VAL A 87 13.37 1.25 -3.02
N GLU A 88 13.48 -0.02 -3.38
CA GLU A 88 14.52 -0.53 -4.27
C GLU A 88 13.87 -1.01 -5.56
N PHE A 89 14.32 -0.46 -6.68
CA PHE A 89 13.85 -0.80 -8.02
C PHE A 89 14.82 -1.77 -8.65
N LEU A 90 14.48 -3.05 -8.66
CA LEU A 90 15.38 -4.12 -9.11
C LEU A 90 15.22 -4.45 -10.59
N LYS A 91 13.97 -4.45 -11.08
CA LYS A 91 13.61 -4.73 -12.47
C LYS A 91 12.41 -3.87 -12.84
N PRO A 92 12.25 -3.51 -14.12
CA PRO A 92 11.13 -2.68 -14.54
C PRO A 92 9.79 -3.43 -14.41
N LEU A 93 8.79 -2.70 -13.96
CA LEU A 93 7.38 -3.10 -14.07
C LEU A 93 6.77 -2.30 -15.21
N PHE A 94 5.79 -2.87 -15.88
CA PHE A 94 5.19 -2.24 -17.06
C PHE A 94 3.72 -1.94 -16.84
N THR A 95 3.27 -0.84 -17.43
CA THR A 95 1.83 -0.55 -17.49
C THR A 95 1.12 -1.58 -18.37
N GLU A 96 -0.18 -1.73 -18.15
CA GLU A 96 -1.04 -2.68 -18.88
C GLU A 96 -0.72 -4.16 -18.64
N GLN A 97 0.09 -4.45 -17.63
CA GLN A 97 0.38 -5.82 -17.16
C GLN A 97 0.04 -5.91 -15.68
N GLU A 98 -0.64 -6.98 -15.30
CA GLU A 98 -1.02 -7.18 -13.90
C GLU A 98 0.20 -7.29 -13.00
N ILE A 99 0.16 -6.61 -11.86
CA ILE A 99 1.17 -6.69 -10.82
C ILE A 99 0.52 -7.12 -9.52
N GLU A 100 1.32 -7.69 -8.62
CA GLU A 100 0.89 -8.06 -7.29
C GLU A 100 1.77 -7.38 -6.25
N ILE A 101 1.16 -6.62 -5.37
CA ILE A 101 1.84 -5.97 -4.25
C ILE A 101 1.51 -6.76 -2.98
N ARG A 102 2.52 -7.10 -2.19
CA ARG A 102 2.37 -7.74 -0.89
C ARG A 102 3.06 -6.93 0.18
N CYS A 103 2.52 -7.00 1.38
CA CYS A 103 3.07 -6.28 2.53
C CYS A 103 2.78 -7.04 3.82
N ARG A 104 3.72 -6.94 4.74
CA ARG A 104 3.64 -7.55 6.07
C ARG A 104 4.32 -6.67 7.10
N ILE A 105 3.96 -6.86 8.36
CA ILE A 105 4.70 -6.24 9.47
C ILE A 105 5.98 -7.06 9.69
N ALA A 106 7.12 -6.39 9.61
CA ALA A 106 8.43 -7.00 9.86
C ALA A 106 8.79 -6.97 11.36
N SER A 107 8.50 -5.85 12.03
CA SER A 107 8.76 -5.71 13.46
C SER A 107 7.93 -4.58 14.05
N ARG A 108 7.76 -4.58 15.35
CA ARG A 108 7.08 -3.52 16.08
C ARG A 108 7.80 -3.22 17.39
N ASN A 109 7.98 -1.93 17.67
CA ASN A 109 8.54 -1.47 18.94
C ASN A 109 7.66 -0.32 19.46
N GLY A 110 6.75 -0.64 20.36
CA GLY A 110 5.77 0.33 20.88
C GLY A 110 4.85 0.87 19.80
N SER A 111 4.87 2.17 19.62
CA SER A 111 4.08 2.85 18.58
C SER A 111 4.76 2.89 17.22
N ARG A 112 5.96 2.36 17.09
CA ARG A 112 6.71 2.33 15.84
C ARG A 112 6.62 0.94 15.22
N VAL A 113 6.16 0.87 13.98
CA VAL A 113 6.03 -0.40 13.25
C VAL A 113 6.84 -0.32 11.95
N ASN A 114 7.57 -1.39 11.68
CA ASN A 114 8.33 -1.53 10.44
C ASN A 114 7.63 -2.55 9.56
N LEU A 115 7.40 -2.17 8.31
CA LEU A 115 6.74 -3.02 7.34
C LEU A 115 7.68 -3.30 6.18
N ALA A 116 7.47 -4.44 5.54
CA ALA A 116 8.22 -4.84 4.36
C ALA A 116 7.23 -5.26 3.27
N GLY A 117 7.58 -5.00 2.04
CA GLY A 117 6.74 -5.37 0.92
C GLY A 117 7.52 -5.58 -0.35
N GLU A 118 6.87 -6.20 -1.32
CA GLU A 118 7.42 -6.42 -2.65
C GLU A 118 6.34 -6.36 -3.71
N ILE A 119 6.75 -6.03 -4.93
CA ILE A 119 5.89 -6.08 -6.10
C ILE A 119 6.44 -7.12 -7.07
N LYS A 120 5.57 -8.02 -7.50
CA LYS A 120 5.85 -9.02 -8.54
C LYS A 120 5.17 -8.62 -9.83
N ASP A 121 5.82 -8.94 -10.94
CA ASP A 121 5.19 -8.84 -12.25
C ASP A 121 4.25 -10.04 -12.50
N GLN A 122 3.62 -10.07 -13.67
CA GLN A 122 2.67 -11.12 -14.04
C GLN A 122 3.32 -12.51 -14.16
N ASN A 123 4.65 -12.59 -14.26
CA ASN A 123 5.41 -13.83 -14.32
C ASN A 123 5.91 -14.29 -12.94
N GLY A 124 5.57 -13.56 -11.88
CA GLY A 124 6.00 -13.88 -10.52
C GLY A 124 7.40 -13.39 -10.18
N THR A 125 8.02 -12.57 -11.03
CA THR A 125 9.35 -12.01 -10.79
C THR A 125 9.26 -10.84 -9.80
N PHE A 126 10.10 -10.83 -8.76
CA PHE A 126 10.21 -9.71 -7.84
C PHE A 126 10.91 -8.55 -8.54
N CYS A 127 10.19 -7.46 -8.75
CA CYS A 127 10.71 -6.30 -9.48
C CYS A 127 11.04 -5.12 -8.57
N THR A 128 10.30 -4.95 -7.47
CA THR A 128 10.47 -3.82 -6.57
C THR A 128 10.28 -4.29 -5.14
N LYS A 129 11.09 -3.76 -4.22
CA LYS A 129 11.00 -4.07 -2.79
C LYS A 129 10.98 -2.77 -2.00
N ALA A 130 10.35 -2.81 -0.83
CA ALA A 130 10.32 -1.64 0.05
C ALA A 130 10.32 -2.03 1.51
N THR A 131 10.84 -1.12 2.33
CA THR A 131 10.65 -1.13 3.78
C THR A 131 10.10 0.24 4.18
N GLY A 132 9.25 0.26 5.19
CA GLY A 132 8.66 1.48 5.69
C GLY A 132 8.58 1.48 7.19
N THR A 133 8.76 2.65 7.79
CA THR A 133 8.55 2.87 9.23
C THR A 133 7.35 3.76 9.41
N TYR A 134 6.40 3.31 10.22
CA TYR A 134 5.14 4.00 10.48
C TYR A 134 5.00 4.20 11.97
N VAL A 135 4.46 5.36 12.36
CA VAL A 135 4.15 5.67 13.75
C VAL A 135 2.66 5.48 13.96
N LEU A 136 2.31 4.63 14.91
CA LEU A 136 0.91 4.30 15.22
C LEU A 136 0.31 5.39 16.11
N VAL A 137 -0.87 5.84 15.73
CA VAL A 137 -1.68 6.78 16.52
C VAL A 137 -3.10 6.25 16.62
N SER A 138 -3.81 6.60 17.70
CA SER A 138 -5.22 6.23 17.81
C SER A 138 -6.03 6.92 16.72
N ARG A 139 -7.15 6.32 16.34
CA ARG A 139 -8.04 6.91 15.33
C ARG A 139 -8.51 8.30 15.76
N ASP A 140 -8.87 8.46 17.04
CA ASP A 140 -9.33 9.74 17.58
C ASP A 140 -8.25 10.82 17.45
N ARG A 141 -7.01 10.47 17.79
CA ARG A 141 -5.88 11.38 17.68
C ARG A 141 -5.61 11.76 16.23
N PHE A 142 -5.69 10.79 15.32
CA PHE A 142 -5.52 11.03 13.89
C PHE A 142 -6.59 12.00 13.36
N ASP A 143 -7.86 11.78 13.73
CA ASP A 143 -8.97 12.65 13.31
C ASP A 143 -8.78 14.08 13.82
N GLU A 144 -8.24 14.27 15.02
CA GLU A 144 -7.91 15.60 15.56
C GLU A 144 -6.85 16.32 14.73
N ILE A 145 -5.86 15.57 14.23
CA ILE A 145 -4.72 16.15 13.47
C ILE A 145 -5.13 16.51 12.05
N VAL A 146 -5.82 15.61 11.36
CA VAL A 146 -6.09 15.74 9.91
C VAL A 146 -7.49 16.22 9.59
N GLY A 147 -8.39 16.21 10.55
CA GLY A 147 -9.79 16.52 10.34
C GLY A 147 -10.55 15.36 9.71
N LYS A 148 -11.88 15.42 9.84
CA LYS A 148 -12.77 14.46 9.19
C LYS A 148 -13.22 15.02 7.86
N GLU A 149 -13.29 14.16 6.84
CA GLU A 149 -13.89 14.53 5.57
C GLU A 149 -15.40 14.61 5.67
#